data_007f5ba5872fb2809c04d6c178c953e5
#
_entry.id   007f5ba5872fb2809c04d6c178c953e5
#
_cell.length_a   1.000
_cell.length_b   1.000
_cell.length_c   1.000
_cell.angle_alpha   90.00
_cell.angle_beta   90.00
_cell.angle_gamma   90.00
#
_symmetry.space_group_name_H-M   'P 1'
#
loop_
_entity.id
_entity.type
_entity.pdbx_description
1 polymer ?
#
loop_
_entity_poly.entity_id
_entity_poly.type
_entity_poly.pdbx_seq_one_letter_code
_entity_poly.pdbx_strand_id
1 'polypeptide(L)'
;AEAETDLLHTYNRYQIVLDKGDGVYLYDIDGKKYLDFVAGIAVFALGYQNKAYNDALKAQIDKVIHTSNYYYNVPAIEAARKIKKVSGMDRVFFTNSGAEAVEGAIKAARKYAYLKDGCTDHEIIAMNHSFHGRTMGALSVTGNPKYREAFQPMIGHIKFADLNNFQSVLDQVTDKTCAIIMETVQGEGGLYPATEEFLKQVRDLCDERDILLILDEIQCGMGRTGEMFAWQNYGVKPDIMTCAKAL
;
A
#
# COMPACT_ATOMS: atom_id res chain seq x y z
N ALA A 1 -32.65 1.05 0.23
CA ALA A 1 -33.32 0.70 1.49
C ALA A 1 -32.87 -0.68 2.00
N GLU A 2 -32.98 -1.75 1.20
CA GLU A 2 -32.61 -3.12 1.63
C GLU A 2 -31.11 -3.26 1.93
N ALA A 3 -30.23 -2.66 1.13
CA ALA A 3 -28.79 -2.71 1.36
C ALA A 3 -28.36 -2.11 2.71
N GLU A 4 -29.10 -1.18 3.27
CA GLU A 4 -28.81 -0.61 4.59
C GLU A 4 -29.13 -1.59 5.75
N THR A 5 -29.97 -2.59 5.50
CA THR A 5 -30.28 -3.64 6.47
C THR A 5 -29.37 -4.86 6.33
N ASP A 6 -28.87 -5.12 5.11
CA ASP A 6 -28.10 -6.33 4.79
C ASP A 6 -26.59 -6.14 4.91
N LEU A 7 -26.12 -4.90 4.76
CA LEU A 7 -24.69 -4.57 4.84
C LEU A 7 -24.36 -3.92 6.18
N LEU A 8 -23.32 -4.43 6.84
CA LEU A 8 -22.79 -3.79 8.05
C LEU A 8 -22.42 -2.33 7.76
N HIS A 9 -22.91 -1.42 8.59
CA HIS A 9 -22.74 0.01 8.43
C HIS A 9 -21.33 0.47 8.88
N THR A 10 -20.32 0.11 8.10
CA THR A 10 -18.92 0.51 8.32
C THR A 10 -18.52 1.78 7.57
N TYR A 11 -19.33 2.21 6.60
CA TYR A 11 -19.15 3.42 5.79
C TYR A 11 -20.46 4.17 5.60
N ASN A 12 -20.38 5.50 5.55
CA ASN A 12 -21.48 6.35 5.10
C ASN A 12 -21.53 6.32 3.57
N ARG A 13 -22.40 5.49 3.00
CA ARG A 13 -22.52 5.33 1.55
C ARG A 13 -23.39 6.43 0.94
N TYR A 14 -22.97 6.91 -0.23
CA TYR A 14 -23.84 7.75 -1.05
C TYR A 14 -25.05 6.93 -1.52
N GLN A 15 -26.23 7.57 -1.59
CA GLN A 15 -27.48 6.93 -2.03
C GLN A 15 -27.55 6.81 -3.57
N ILE A 16 -26.52 6.17 -4.13
CA ILE A 16 -26.35 5.91 -5.58
C ILE A 16 -26.07 4.42 -5.72
N VAL A 17 -26.83 3.76 -6.60
CA VAL A 17 -26.63 2.35 -6.93
C VAL A 17 -25.99 2.28 -8.31
N LEU A 18 -24.69 2.09 -8.35
CA LEU A 18 -23.91 1.96 -9.59
C LEU A 18 -24.11 0.56 -10.18
N ASP A 19 -24.38 0.48 -11.47
CA ASP A 19 -24.68 -0.75 -12.21
C ASP A 19 -23.58 -1.12 -13.21
N LYS A 20 -23.12 -0.16 -14.01
CA LYS A 20 -22.13 -0.41 -15.06
C LYS A 20 -21.12 0.72 -15.21
N GLY A 21 -19.99 0.41 -15.84
CA GLY A 21 -18.99 1.39 -16.23
C GLY A 21 -18.59 1.27 -17.69
N ASP A 22 -18.13 2.36 -18.29
CA ASP A 22 -17.60 2.42 -19.66
C ASP A 22 -16.52 3.51 -19.74
N GLY A 23 -15.30 3.13 -20.07
CA GLY A 23 -14.14 4.03 -20.04
C GLY A 23 -13.97 4.71 -18.69
N VAL A 24 -14.17 6.01 -18.64
CA VAL A 24 -14.07 6.84 -17.42
C VAL A 24 -15.44 7.18 -16.81
N TYR A 25 -16.48 6.52 -17.24
CA TYR A 25 -17.84 6.82 -16.77
C TYR A 25 -18.45 5.64 -16.03
N LEU A 26 -19.22 5.98 -15.00
CA LEU A 26 -20.13 5.07 -14.29
C LEU A 26 -21.59 5.44 -14.59
N TYR A 27 -22.44 4.45 -14.49
CA TYR A 27 -23.89 4.61 -14.66
C TYR A 27 -24.60 3.95 -13.49
N ASP A 28 -25.62 4.60 -12.96
CA ASP A 28 -26.48 4.01 -11.96
C ASP A 28 -27.62 3.16 -12.59
N ILE A 29 -28.40 2.53 -11.72
CA ILE A 29 -29.55 1.68 -12.14
C ILE A 29 -30.61 2.44 -12.91
N ASP A 30 -30.69 3.77 -12.77
CA ASP A 30 -31.63 4.63 -13.48
C ASP A 30 -31.03 5.15 -14.81
N GLY A 31 -29.81 4.75 -15.14
CA GLY A 31 -29.10 5.11 -16.36
C GLY A 31 -28.41 6.48 -16.30
N LYS A 32 -28.38 7.14 -15.15
CA LYS A 32 -27.70 8.41 -15.00
C LYS A 32 -26.19 8.21 -15.07
N LYS A 33 -25.53 9.06 -15.86
CA LYS A 33 -24.10 9.03 -16.16
C LYS A 33 -23.31 9.90 -15.18
N TYR A 34 -22.21 9.36 -14.67
CA TYR A 34 -21.27 10.04 -13.78
C TYR A 34 -19.85 9.96 -14.36
N LEU A 35 -19.12 11.06 -14.35
CA LEU A 35 -17.69 11.04 -14.63
C LEU A 35 -16.95 10.61 -13.37
N ASP A 36 -16.23 9.49 -13.46
CA ASP A 36 -15.59 8.86 -12.30
C ASP A 36 -14.18 9.41 -12.05
N PHE A 37 -14.07 10.39 -11.14
CA PHE A 37 -12.79 10.88 -10.62
C PHE A 37 -12.28 10.11 -9.40
N VAL A 38 -13.04 9.17 -8.86
CA VAL A 38 -12.67 8.38 -7.68
C VAL A 38 -11.91 7.11 -8.10
N ALA A 39 -12.30 6.53 -9.23
CA ALA A 39 -11.70 5.30 -9.79
C ALA A 39 -11.57 4.17 -8.73
N GLY A 40 -12.58 4.01 -7.85
CA GLY A 40 -12.52 3.04 -6.75
C GLY A 40 -11.43 3.35 -5.72
N ILE A 41 -11.13 4.62 -5.47
CA ILE A 41 -10.01 5.13 -4.66
C ILE A 41 -8.65 4.75 -5.30
N ALA A 42 -8.46 5.22 -6.54
CA ALA A 42 -7.25 5.01 -7.35
C ALA A 42 -6.97 3.53 -7.71
N VAL A 43 -8.00 2.70 -7.85
CA VAL A 43 -7.88 1.28 -8.23
C VAL A 43 -8.01 1.07 -9.74
N PHE A 44 -9.03 1.66 -10.36
CA PHE A 44 -9.34 1.46 -11.79
C PHE A 44 -8.53 2.38 -12.70
N ALA A 45 -7.22 2.12 -12.82
CA ALA A 45 -6.33 2.93 -13.66
C ALA A 45 -6.58 2.74 -15.16
N LEU A 46 -7.06 1.59 -15.60
CA LEU A 46 -7.33 1.27 -17.01
C LEU A 46 -8.72 1.74 -17.49
N GLY A 47 -9.56 2.22 -16.58
CA GLY A 47 -10.97 2.50 -16.85
C GLY A 47 -11.81 1.23 -17.00
N TYR A 48 -13.12 1.44 -17.15
CA TYR A 48 -14.09 0.34 -17.25
C TYR A 48 -14.14 -0.23 -18.67
N GLN A 49 -14.45 -1.52 -18.79
CA GLN A 49 -14.56 -2.26 -20.04
C GLN A 49 -13.30 -2.25 -20.91
N ASN A 50 -12.12 -2.17 -20.33
CA ASN A 50 -10.87 -2.37 -21.06
C ASN A 50 -10.87 -3.77 -21.69
N LYS A 51 -10.95 -3.84 -23.02
CA LYS A 51 -11.11 -5.11 -23.74
C LYS A 51 -9.96 -6.08 -23.50
N ALA A 52 -8.72 -5.61 -23.54
CA ALA A 52 -7.55 -6.47 -23.36
C ALA A 52 -7.50 -7.08 -21.94
N TYR A 53 -7.80 -6.26 -20.92
CA TYR A 53 -7.89 -6.71 -19.54
C TYR A 53 -9.01 -7.74 -19.35
N ASN A 54 -10.21 -7.43 -19.82
CA ASN A 54 -11.37 -8.30 -19.68
C ASN A 54 -11.18 -9.65 -20.40
N ASP A 55 -10.62 -9.65 -21.61
CA ASP A 55 -10.36 -10.87 -22.38
C ASP A 55 -9.30 -11.74 -21.71
N ALA A 56 -8.24 -11.13 -21.16
CA ALA A 56 -7.21 -11.87 -20.41
C ALA A 56 -7.80 -12.56 -19.17
N LEU A 57 -8.66 -11.86 -18.40
CA LEU A 57 -9.33 -12.44 -17.24
C LEU A 57 -10.24 -13.60 -17.63
N LYS A 58 -11.07 -13.44 -18.65
CA LYS A 58 -11.97 -14.51 -19.17
C LYS A 58 -11.17 -15.73 -19.59
N ALA A 59 -10.10 -15.52 -20.37
CA ALA A 59 -9.24 -16.63 -20.81
C ALA A 59 -8.53 -17.33 -19.65
N GLN A 60 -8.20 -16.63 -18.56
CA GLN A 60 -7.56 -17.24 -17.39
C GLN A 60 -8.56 -18.02 -16.53
N ILE A 61 -9.81 -17.54 -16.41
CA ILE A 61 -10.89 -18.25 -15.70
C ILE A 61 -11.11 -19.63 -16.29
N ASP A 62 -11.05 -19.78 -17.62
CA ASP A 62 -11.23 -21.04 -18.34
C ASP A 62 -10.05 -22.02 -18.17
N LYS A 63 -8.92 -21.57 -17.60
CA LYS A 63 -7.72 -22.41 -17.37
C LYS A 63 -7.64 -22.89 -15.92
N VAL A 64 -7.22 -21.98 -15.04
CA VAL A 64 -7.04 -22.25 -13.62
C VAL A 64 -7.19 -20.98 -12.82
N ILE A 65 -8.01 -21.03 -11.77
CA ILE A 65 -8.30 -19.88 -10.91
C ILE A 65 -7.39 -19.88 -9.68
N HIS A 66 -7.14 -21.05 -9.07
CA HIS A 66 -6.36 -21.12 -7.83
C HIS A 66 -5.53 -22.42 -7.78
N THR A 67 -4.29 -22.30 -7.30
CA THR A 67 -3.35 -23.44 -7.16
C THR A 67 -2.71 -23.56 -5.78
N SER A 68 -3.00 -22.67 -4.85
CA SER A 68 -2.26 -22.45 -3.59
C SER A 68 -0.78 -22.06 -3.79
N ASN A 69 -0.09 -21.78 -2.70
CA ASN A 69 1.35 -21.47 -2.72
C ASN A 69 2.25 -22.72 -2.76
N TYR A 70 1.67 -23.91 -2.77
CA TYR A 70 2.45 -25.15 -2.91
C TYR A 70 2.89 -25.42 -4.34
N TYR A 71 2.29 -24.76 -5.32
CA TYR A 71 2.58 -24.97 -6.73
C TYR A 71 2.91 -23.66 -7.45
N TYR A 72 3.75 -23.74 -8.45
CA TYR A 72 4.01 -22.62 -9.36
C TYR A 72 2.88 -22.51 -10.38
N ASN A 73 2.56 -21.26 -10.76
CA ASN A 73 1.69 -20.98 -11.89
C ASN A 73 2.28 -19.88 -12.79
N VAL A 74 1.98 -19.97 -14.07
CA VAL A 74 2.56 -19.07 -15.09
C VAL A 74 2.20 -17.61 -14.84
N PRO A 75 0.92 -17.23 -14.60
CA PRO A 75 0.57 -15.82 -14.39
C PRO A 75 1.33 -15.16 -13.24
N ALA A 76 1.50 -15.84 -12.10
CA ALA A 76 2.24 -15.28 -10.96
C ALA A 76 3.72 -15.08 -11.29
N ILE A 77 4.35 -16.03 -12.00
CA ILE A 77 5.76 -15.93 -12.42
C ILE A 77 5.95 -14.74 -13.38
N GLU A 78 5.05 -14.60 -14.37
CA GLU A 78 5.12 -13.50 -15.34
C GLU A 78 4.86 -12.15 -14.69
N ALA A 79 3.88 -12.05 -13.80
CA ALA A 79 3.62 -10.84 -13.02
C ALA A 79 4.84 -10.45 -12.17
N ALA A 80 5.44 -11.41 -11.45
CA ALA A 80 6.64 -11.16 -10.66
C ALA A 80 7.80 -10.66 -11.50
N ARG A 81 8.02 -11.25 -12.69
CA ARG A 81 9.08 -10.78 -13.62
C ARG A 81 8.85 -9.34 -14.09
N LYS A 82 7.58 -8.99 -14.42
CA LYS A 82 7.23 -7.63 -14.85
C LYS A 82 7.44 -6.63 -13.72
N ILE A 83 6.94 -6.92 -12.52
CA ILE A 83 7.11 -6.06 -11.34
C ILE A 83 8.60 -5.85 -11.06
N LYS A 84 9.41 -6.92 -11.02
CA LYS A 84 10.85 -6.82 -10.82
C LYS A 84 11.53 -5.93 -11.86
N LYS A 85 11.16 -6.09 -13.12
CA LYS A 85 11.74 -5.30 -14.22
C LYS A 85 11.48 -3.80 -14.06
N VAL A 86 10.29 -3.40 -13.65
CA VAL A 86 9.90 -1.99 -13.58
C VAL A 86 10.23 -1.34 -12.22
N SER A 87 10.35 -2.14 -11.16
CA SER A 87 10.70 -1.66 -9.82
C SER A 87 12.18 -1.80 -9.47
N GLY A 88 12.91 -2.67 -10.17
CA GLY A 88 14.28 -3.00 -9.77
C GLY A 88 14.40 -3.78 -8.44
N MET A 89 13.29 -4.26 -7.88
CA MET A 89 13.29 -5.10 -6.67
C MET A 89 13.68 -6.54 -7.02
N ASP A 90 14.21 -7.29 -6.04
CA ASP A 90 14.76 -8.64 -6.28
C ASP A 90 13.74 -9.76 -6.21
N ARG A 91 12.72 -9.61 -5.36
CA ARG A 91 11.71 -10.64 -5.08
C ARG A 91 10.33 -10.02 -4.96
N VAL A 92 9.30 -10.82 -5.25
CA VAL A 92 7.90 -10.45 -5.10
C VAL A 92 7.21 -11.47 -4.21
N PHE A 93 6.42 -10.98 -3.27
CA PHE A 93 5.51 -11.76 -2.44
C PHE A 93 4.08 -11.28 -2.70
N PHE A 94 3.24 -12.16 -3.22
CA PHE A 94 1.84 -11.85 -3.51
C PHE A 94 0.96 -12.07 -2.29
N THR A 95 0.06 -11.11 -2.08
CA THR A 95 -0.97 -11.13 -1.04
C THR A 95 -2.33 -10.77 -1.64
N ASN A 96 -3.41 -10.79 -0.86
CA ASN A 96 -4.76 -10.53 -1.37
C ASN A 96 -5.15 -9.05 -1.34
N SER A 97 -4.42 -8.22 -0.61
CA SER A 97 -4.76 -6.79 -0.44
C SER A 97 -3.54 -5.96 -0.08
N GLY A 98 -3.68 -4.62 -0.21
CA GLY A 98 -2.66 -3.70 0.27
C GLY A 98 -2.40 -3.79 1.77
N ALA A 99 -3.44 -3.99 2.58
CA ALA A 99 -3.28 -4.19 4.02
C ALA A 99 -2.42 -5.43 4.33
N GLU A 100 -2.66 -6.55 3.63
CA GLU A 100 -1.84 -7.76 3.77
C GLU A 100 -0.40 -7.56 3.25
N ALA A 101 -0.21 -6.74 2.20
CA ALA A 101 1.13 -6.39 1.75
C ALA A 101 1.91 -5.63 2.84
N VAL A 102 1.26 -4.68 3.53
CA VAL A 102 1.85 -3.97 4.68
C VAL A 102 2.13 -4.92 5.86
N GLU A 103 1.21 -5.85 6.17
CA GLU A 103 1.46 -6.91 7.16
C GLU A 103 2.71 -7.73 6.80
N GLY A 104 2.85 -8.08 5.53
CA GLY A 104 4.03 -8.77 4.99
C GLY A 104 5.31 -7.96 5.18
N ALA A 105 5.26 -6.66 4.89
CA ALA A 105 6.40 -5.74 5.05
C ALA A 105 6.84 -5.60 6.53
N ILE A 106 5.89 -5.41 7.45
CA ILE A 106 6.14 -5.35 8.90
C ILE A 106 6.80 -6.65 9.38
N LYS A 107 6.25 -7.79 8.97
CA LYS A 107 6.78 -9.11 9.34
C LYS A 107 8.17 -9.36 8.75
N ALA A 108 8.41 -8.96 7.50
CA ALA A 108 9.72 -9.09 6.86
C ALA A 108 10.78 -8.25 7.59
N ALA A 109 10.46 -7.00 7.92
CA ALA A 109 11.36 -6.12 8.65
C ALA A 109 11.71 -6.67 10.05
N ARG A 110 10.71 -7.06 10.82
CA ARG A 110 10.93 -7.67 12.15
C ARG A 110 11.69 -8.99 12.07
N LYS A 111 11.39 -9.84 11.06
CA LYS A 111 12.12 -11.10 10.88
C LYS A 111 13.57 -10.88 10.47
N TYR A 112 13.84 -9.90 9.62
CA TYR A 112 15.20 -9.51 9.25
C TYR A 112 16.02 -9.10 10.48
N ALA A 113 15.48 -8.20 11.31
CA ALA A 113 16.15 -7.76 12.52
C ALA A 113 16.36 -8.92 13.52
N TYR A 114 15.33 -9.75 13.73
CA TYR A 114 15.43 -10.94 14.59
C TYR A 114 16.56 -11.90 14.16
N LEU A 115 16.77 -12.06 12.86
CA LEU A 115 17.83 -12.93 12.35
C LEU A 115 19.25 -12.38 12.61
N LYS A 116 19.37 -11.07 12.89
CA LYS A 116 20.66 -10.45 13.24
C LYS A 116 21.02 -10.62 14.71
N ASP A 117 20.07 -10.44 15.61
CA ASP A 117 20.36 -10.33 17.05
C ASP A 117 19.53 -11.23 17.97
N GLY A 118 18.50 -11.93 17.43
CA GLY A 118 17.59 -12.79 18.19
C GLY A 118 16.57 -12.06 19.07
N CYS A 119 16.51 -10.71 19.01
CA CYS A 119 15.58 -9.92 19.80
C CYS A 119 14.19 -9.82 19.12
N THR A 120 13.15 -9.56 19.91
CA THR A 120 11.76 -9.47 19.44
C THR A 120 11.11 -8.12 19.72
N ASP A 121 11.85 -7.18 20.29
CA ASP A 121 11.38 -5.86 20.72
C ASP A 121 11.77 -4.73 19.74
N HIS A 122 12.04 -5.08 18.49
CA HIS A 122 12.38 -4.14 17.43
C HIS A 122 11.25 -3.16 17.15
N GLU A 123 11.64 -1.91 16.90
CA GLU A 123 10.76 -0.78 16.70
C GLU A 123 10.62 -0.45 15.22
N ILE A 124 9.44 0.04 14.84
CA ILE A 124 9.15 0.58 13.52
C ILE A 124 8.68 2.03 13.67
N ILE A 125 9.24 2.92 12.89
CA ILE A 125 8.80 4.32 12.82
C ILE A 125 7.86 4.46 11.62
N ALA A 126 6.67 5.02 11.86
CA ALA A 126 5.69 5.36 10.83
C ALA A 126 5.45 6.88 10.82
N MET A 127 4.80 7.41 9.77
CA MET A 127 4.54 8.84 9.69
C MET A 127 3.16 9.19 10.24
N ASN A 128 3.06 10.31 10.95
CA ASN A 128 1.80 10.94 11.31
C ASN A 128 0.96 11.19 10.04
N HIS A 129 -0.35 11.13 10.16
CA HIS A 129 -1.33 11.29 9.07
C HIS A 129 -1.25 10.25 7.95
N SER A 130 -0.41 9.22 8.07
CA SER A 130 -0.31 8.13 7.10
C SER A 130 -1.54 7.20 7.12
N PHE A 131 -1.69 6.45 6.03
CA PHE A 131 -2.67 5.38 5.93
C PHE A 131 -2.04 4.14 5.29
N HIS A 132 -1.98 3.04 6.05
CA HIS A 132 -1.35 1.80 5.60
C HIS A 132 -2.29 0.59 5.57
N GLY A 133 -3.52 0.74 6.02
CA GLY A 133 -4.53 -0.30 6.01
C GLY A 133 -5.35 -0.40 7.30
N ARG A 134 -6.24 -1.41 7.35
CA ARG A 134 -7.21 -1.59 8.44
C ARG A 134 -7.08 -2.91 9.20
N THR A 135 -6.18 -3.81 8.80
CA THR A 135 -5.80 -4.98 9.62
C THR A 135 -5.03 -4.51 10.85
N MET A 136 -4.99 -5.30 11.91
CA MET A 136 -4.41 -4.84 13.19
C MET A 136 -2.96 -4.38 13.06
N GLY A 137 -2.11 -5.09 12.30
CA GLY A 137 -0.73 -4.66 12.07
C GLY A 137 -0.62 -3.42 11.18
N ALA A 138 -1.32 -3.39 10.04
CA ALA A 138 -1.34 -2.23 9.15
C ALA A 138 -1.97 -1.00 9.82
N LEU A 139 -3.01 -1.20 10.65
CA LEU A 139 -3.62 -0.15 11.44
C LEU A 139 -2.65 0.41 12.49
N SER A 140 -1.81 -0.44 13.07
CA SER A 140 -0.83 -0.03 14.07
C SER A 140 0.20 0.96 13.54
N VAL A 141 0.56 0.87 12.26
CA VAL A 141 1.47 1.80 11.58
C VAL A 141 0.76 2.95 10.86
N THR A 142 -0.59 2.97 10.89
CA THR A 142 -1.40 4.07 10.34
C THR A 142 -1.39 5.26 11.31
N GLY A 143 -0.91 6.42 10.83
CA GLY A 143 -0.61 7.59 11.66
C GLY A 143 -1.82 8.41 12.11
N ASN A 144 -3.04 8.08 11.72
CA ASN A 144 -4.24 8.78 12.17
C ASN A 144 -4.79 8.16 13.48
N PRO A 145 -4.72 8.86 14.62
CA PRO A 145 -5.17 8.33 15.91
C PRO A 145 -6.63 7.91 15.93
N LYS A 146 -7.51 8.62 15.21
CA LYS A 146 -8.95 8.33 15.15
C LYS A 146 -9.26 6.93 14.59
N TYR A 147 -8.40 6.40 13.73
CA TYR A 147 -8.59 5.06 13.19
C TYR A 147 -8.18 3.96 14.17
N ARG A 148 -7.31 4.28 15.15
CA ARG A 148 -6.72 3.31 16.09
C ARG A 148 -7.37 3.27 17.46
N GLU A 149 -8.02 4.36 17.90
CA GLU A 149 -8.46 4.53 19.30
C GLU A 149 -9.41 3.43 19.78
N ALA A 150 -10.35 3.00 18.92
CA ALA A 150 -11.34 1.97 19.27
C ALA A 150 -10.78 0.54 19.26
N PHE A 151 -9.54 0.33 18.76
CA PHE A 151 -8.96 -1.00 18.53
C PHE A 151 -7.71 -1.27 19.37
N GLN A 152 -7.52 -0.53 20.45
CA GLN A 152 -6.41 -0.74 21.39
C GLN A 152 -6.55 -2.07 22.14
N PRO A 153 -5.43 -2.77 22.50
CA PRO A 153 -4.05 -2.37 22.20
C PRO A 153 -3.62 -2.70 20.77
N MET A 154 -2.86 -1.79 20.15
CA MET A 154 -2.20 -2.03 18.87
C MET A 154 -0.99 -2.95 19.06
N ILE A 155 -0.37 -3.42 17.95
CA ILE A 155 0.92 -4.09 18.04
C ILE A 155 1.96 -3.12 18.65
N GLY A 156 2.76 -3.61 19.58
CA GLY A 156 3.77 -2.80 20.27
C GLY A 156 4.93 -2.36 19.37
N HIS A 157 5.73 -1.44 19.93
CA HIS A 157 6.99 -0.97 19.33
C HIS A 157 6.79 -0.20 18.00
N ILE A 158 5.71 0.57 17.91
CA ILE A 158 5.48 1.51 16.80
C ILE A 158 5.63 2.93 17.34
N LYS A 159 6.42 3.74 16.65
CA LYS A 159 6.64 5.15 16.92
C LYS A 159 6.18 5.98 15.72
N PHE A 160 5.90 7.26 15.96
CA PHE A 160 5.42 8.15 14.90
C PHE A 160 6.28 9.40 14.79
N ALA A 161 6.60 9.79 13.55
CA ALA A 161 7.32 11.00 13.21
C ALA A 161 6.50 11.83 12.20
N ASP A 162 6.87 13.07 12.01
CA ASP A 162 6.20 13.96 11.05
C ASP A 162 6.85 13.90 9.67
N LEU A 163 6.03 13.76 8.64
CA LEU A 163 6.50 13.82 7.25
C LEU A 163 7.16 15.19 6.97
N ASN A 164 8.28 15.17 6.25
CA ASN A 164 9.07 16.35 5.92
C ASN A 164 9.70 17.06 7.15
N ASN A 165 9.78 16.39 8.28
CA ASN A 165 10.49 16.86 9.46
C ASN A 165 11.53 15.79 9.88
N PHE A 166 12.75 15.90 9.35
CA PHE A 166 13.79 14.90 9.59
C PHE A 166 14.19 14.83 11.08
N GLN A 167 14.17 15.96 11.79
CA GLN A 167 14.45 15.95 13.23
C GLN A 167 13.44 15.09 14.01
N SER A 168 12.16 15.17 13.61
CA SER A 168 11.12 14.32 14.21
C SER A 168 11.42 12.82 14.01
N VAL A 169 12.01 12.44 12.87
CA VAL A 169 12.45 11.04 12.64
C VAL A 169 13.62 10.70 13.57
N LEU A 170 14.64 11.54 13.64
CA LEU A 170 15.81 11.32 14.50
C LEU A 170 15.43 11.17 15.97
N ASP A 171 14.47 11.94 16.46
CA ASP A 171 13.98 11.88 17.83
C ASP A 171 13.33 10.52 18.18
N GLN A 172 12.88 9.77 17.18
CA GLN A 172 12.26 8.45 17.35
C GLN A 172 13.25 7.29 17.19
N VAL A 173 14.39 7.50 16.53
CA VAL A 173 15.37 6.45 16.24
C VAL A 173 16.06 5.99 17.52
N THR A 174 16.14 4.69 17.70
CA THR A 174 16.92 4.02 18.76
C THR A 174 17.71 2.86 18.18
N ASP A 175 18.53 2.23 19.01
CA ASP A 175 19.28 1.02 18.61
C ASP A 175 18.37 -0.19 18.31
N LYS A 176 17.07 -0.08 18.64
CA LYS A 176 16.05 -1.10 18.34
C LYS A 176 15.25 -0.80 17.06
N THR A 177 15.45 0.35 16.46
CA THR A 177 14.73 0.71 15.23
C THR A 177 15.16 -0.20 14.08
N CYS A 178 14.24 -1.00 13.54
CA CYS A 178 14.52 -1.93 12.46
C CYS A 178 13.96 -1.48 11.11
N ALA A 179 12.97 -0.59 11.10
CA ALA A 179 12.39 -0.08 9.86
C ALA A 179 11.76 1.30 10.02
N ILE A 180 11.71 2.04 8.92
CA ILE A 180 10.90 3.25 8.75
C ILE A 180 9.91 2.95 7.63
N ILE A 181 8.60 3.12 7.89
CA ILE A 181 7.54 2.96 6.88
C ILE A 181 6.90 4.30 6.58
N MET A 182 6.74 4.61 5.29
CA MET A 182 6.10 5.84 4.84
C MET A 182 5.53 5.72 3.44
N GLU A 183 4.60 6.61 3.11
CA GLU A 183 4.15 6.85 1.74
C GLU A 183 5.04 7.94 1.12
N THR A 184 5.42 7.78 -0.14
CA THR A 184 6.12 8.84 -0.89
C THR A 184 5.20 10.04 -1.11
N VAL A 185 3.89 9.79 -1.23
CA VAL A 185 2.83 10.80 -1.22
C VAL A 185 1.71 10.30 -0.34
N GLN A 186 1.47 10.96 0.79
CA GLN A 186 0.30 10.66 1.63
C GLN A 186 -0.97 11.06 0.89
N GLY A 187 -1.84 10.10 0.60
CA GLY A 187 -3.05 10.33 -0.20
C GLY A 187 -4.33 10.39 0.61
N GLU A 188 -4.46 9.61 1.68
CA GLU A 188 -5.69 9.51 2.46
C GLU A 188 -5.90 10.68 3.41
N GLY A 189 -4.85 11.22 3.98
CA GLY A 189 -4.90 12.40 4.86
C GLY A 189 -4.87 13.75 4.13
N GLY A 190 -4.95 13.75 2.81
CA GLY A 190 -4.72 14.86 1.89
C GLY A 190 -3.56 14.51 0.96
N LEU A 191 -3.27 15.34 -0.03
CA LEU A 191 -2.15 15.09 -0.94
C LEU A 191 -0.89 15.80 -0.41
N TYR A 192 -0.10 15.08 0.38
CA TYR A 192 1.14 15.59 0.96
C TYR A 192 2.33 14.80 0.44
N PRO A 193 3.07 15.32 -0.56
CA PRO A 193 4.28 14.69 -1.04
C PRO A 193 5.43 14.85 -0.04
N ALA A 194 6.24 13.81 0.09
CA ALA A 194 7.54 13.94 0.71
C ALA A 194 8.44 14.86 -0.13
N THR A 195 9.27 15.67 0.52
CA THR A 195 10.29 16.42 -0.18
C THR A 195 11.46 15.52 -0.58
N GLU A 196 12.14 15.88 -1.67
CA GLU A 196 13.33 15.13 -2.12
C GLU A 196 14.42 15.10 -1.05
N GLU A 197 14.64 16.24 -0.38
CA GLU A 197 15.60 16.35 0.71
C GLU A 197 15.26 15.41 1.86
N PHE A 198 14.00 15.39 2.32
CA PHE A 198 13.56 14.53 3.40
C PHE A 198 13.74 13.04 3.05
N LEU A 199 13.33 12.63 1.84
CA LEU A 199 13.48 11.23 1.41
C LEU A 199 14.94 10.80 1.35
N LYS A 200 15.84 11.66 0.85
CA LYS A 200 17.29 11.39 0.83
C LYS A 200 17.85 11.27 2.24
N GLN A 201 17.52 12.21 3.13
CA GLN A 201 17.96 12.16 4.52
C GLN A 201 17.50 10.87 5.23
N VAL A 202 16.24 10.44 5.00
CA VAL A 202 15.72 9.19 5.55
C VAL A 202 16.45 7.99 4.96
N ARG A 203 16.74 7.99 3.64
CA ARG A 203 17.50 6.90 3.01
C ARG A 203 18.91 6.80 3.57
N ASP A 204 19.62 7.93 3.63
CA ASP A 204 20.98 7.99 4.16
C ASP A 204 21.04 7.49 5.63
N LEU A 205 20.08 7.92 6.46
CA LEU A 205 19.93 7.43 7.83
C LEU A 205 19.71 5.91 7.89
N CYS A 206 18.83 5.39 7.02
CA CYS A 206 18.56 3.96 6.95
C CYS A 206 19.80 3.15 6.54
N ASP A 207 20.58 3.65 5.57
CA ASP A 207 21.81 3.02 5.13
C ASP A 207 22.90 3.05 6.23
N GLU A 208 23.04 4.19 6.91
CA GLU A 208 24.03 4.38 7.99
C GLU A 208 23.74 3.50 9.20
N ARG A 209 22.47 3.32 9.56
CA ARG A 209 22.03 2.63 10.78
C ARG A 209 21.56 1.20 10.53
N ASP A 210 21.60 0.70 9.28
CA ASP A 210 21.08 -0.61 8.89
C ASP A 210 19.61 -0.80 9.27
N ILE A 211 18.80 0.27 9.00
CA ILE A 211 17.36 0.33 9.17
C ILE A 211 16.71 0.10 7.80
N LEU A 212 15.68 -0.72 7.71
CA LEU A 212 14.98 -0.96 6.44
C LEU A 212 14.03 0.20 6.11
N LEU A 213 14.15 0.75 4.90
CA LEU A 213 13.19 1.71 4.36
C LEU A 213 12.07 0.97 3.66
N ILE A 214 10.84 1.12 4.16
CA ILE A 214 9.61 0.58 3.57
C ILE A 214 8.86 1.74 2.93
N LEU A 215 8.70 1.72 1.60
CA LEU A 215 7.86 2.68 0.89
C LEU A 215 6.53 2.04 0.51
N ASP A 216 5.46 2.64 0.99
CA ASP A 216 4.09 2.23 0.67
C ASP A 216 3.64 2.90 -0.63
N GLU A 217 3.68 2.14 -1.70
CA GLU A 217 3.29 2.55 -3.05
C GLU A 217 1.87 2.08 -3.42
N ILE A 218 1.07 1.65 -2.44
CA ILE A 218 -0.28 1.13 -2.67
C ILE A 218 -1.17 2.16 -3.37
N GLN A 219 -1.08 3.43 -2.99
CA GLN A 219 -1.89 4.48 -3.60
C GLN A 219 -1.10 5.35 -4.59
N CYS A 220 0.14 5.68 -4.29
CA CYS A 220 0.96 6.57 -5.13
C CYS A 220 1.71 5.86 -6.26
N GLY A 221 1.78 4.52 -6.26
CA GLY A 221 2.41 3.73 -7.30
C GLY A 221 1.57 3.53 -8.57
N MET A 222 2.01 2.61 -9.40
CA MET A 222 1.37 2.16 -10.63
C MET A 222 1.06 3.30 -11.62
N GLY A 223 2.01 4.20 -11.80
CA GLY A 223 1.92 5.30 -12.78
C GLY A 223 1.23 6.57 -12.27
N ARG A 224 0.72 6.58 -11.03
CA ARG A 224 -0.07 7.68 -10.48
C ARG A 224 0.67 9.03 -10.46
N THR A 225 1.97 9.02 -10.28
CA THR A 225 2.82 10.21 -10.15
C THR A 225 3.68 10.48 -11.40
N GLY A 226 3.45 9.74 -12.50
CA GLY A 226 4.18 9.87 -13.76
C GLY A 226 5.20 8.75 -13.99
N GLU A 227 5.92 8.33 -12.97
CA GLU A 227 6.76 7.14 -12.98
C GLU A 227 5.97 5.90 -12.54
N MET A 228 6.46 4.68 -12.81
CA MET A 228 5.77 3.45 -12.41
C MET A 228 5.54 3.40 -10.90
N PHE A 229 6.54 3.81 -10.11
CA PHE A 229 6.45 3.99 -8.67
C PHE A 229 6.88 5.39 -8.27
N ALA A 230 6.23 5.98 -7.29
CA ALA A 230 6.45 7.38 -6.91
C ALA A 230 7.89 7.64 -6.45
N TRP A 231 8.53 6.69 -5.78
CA TRP A 231 9.92 6.81 -5.34
C TRP A 231 10.92 7.01 -6.50
N GLN A 232 10.57 6.57 -7.72
CA GLN A 232 11.44 6.72 -8.90
C GLN A 232 11.63 8.19 -9.30
N ASN A 233 10.64 9.05 -9.01
CA ASN A 233 10.78 10.50 -9.22
C ASN A 233 11.89 11.12 -8.35
N TYR A 234 12.23 10.49 -7.24
CA TYR A 234 13.21 10.98 -6.26
C TYR A 234 14.55 10.24 -6.32
N GLY A 235 14.62 9.14 -7.06
CA GLY A 235 15.82 8.29 -7.11
C GLY A 235 16.14 7.59 -5.77
N VAL A 236 15.18 7.48 -4.87
CA VAL A 236 15.35 6.88 -3.53
C VAL A 236 14.75 5.48 -3.51
N LYS A 237 15.55 4.47 -3.75
CA LYS A 237 15.11 3.06 -3.78
C LYS A 237 14.85 2.54 -2.36
N PRO A 238 13.67 1.97 -2.07
CA PRO A 238 13.40 1.32 -0.79
C PRO A 238 14.02 -0.09 -0.71
N ASP A 239 14.13 -0.61 0.53
CA ASP A 239 14.45 -2.02 0.79
C ASP A 239 13.22 -2.90 0.60
N ILE A 240 12.07 -2.41 1.02
CA ILE A 240 10.76 -3.07 0.85
C ILE A 240 9.78 -2.07 0.24
N MET A 241 9.01 -2.54 -0.73
CA MET A 241 7.94 -1.76 -1.36
C MET A 241 6.63 -2.53 -1.28
N THR A 242 5.56 -1.88 -0.84
CA THR A 242 4.20 -2.44 -0.92
C THR A 242 3.44 -1.82 -2.08
N CYS A 243 2.71 -2.62 -2.85
CA CYS A 243 1.86 -2.15 -3.93
C CYS A 243 0.56 -2.96 -4.00
N ALA A 244 -0.49 -2.33 -4.50
CA ALA A 244 -1.82 -2.90 -4.69
C ALA A 244 -2.66 -1.97 -5.58
N LYS A 245 -3.97 -1.92 -5.37
CA LYS A 245 -4.92 -1.03 -6.09
C LYS A 245 -4.84 -1.23 -7.59
N ALA A 246 -4.10 -0.38 -8.30
CA ALA A 246 -3.99 -0.42 -9.75
C ALA A 246 -3.01 -1.49 -10.30
N LEU A 247 -2.49 -2.37 -9.42
CA LEU A 247 -1.60 -3.47 -9.78
C LEU A 247 -2.31 -4.51 -10.66
#